data_1d7bff563f6f374cf7f9d2a1071f2b32
#
_entry.id   1d7bff563f6f374cf7f9d2a1071f2b32
#
_cell.length_a   1.000
_cell.length_b   1.000
_cell.length_c   1.000
_cell.angle_alpha   90.00
_cell.angle_beta   90.00
_cell.angle_gamma   90.00
#
_symmetry.space_group_name_H-M   'P 1'
#
loop_
_entity.id
_entity.type
_entity.pdbx_description
1 polymer ?
#
loop_
_entity_poly.entity_id
_entity_poly.type
_entity_poly.pdbx_seq_one_letter_code
_entity_poly.pdbx_strand_id
1 'polypeptide(L)'
;MQLAWVAAAGEFARQLALRLRPAAPPAASRSAKTNSAERLFDFPDIGPLPPPAARTAIAKPAKAEGVKVSEDGLGHIVRKTGGYPYFLQEWGKHAWDTASKSPITLADVELASASAVAALDESFFRVRFDRLTPLEKKYLRAMAELGPGPHRSGDIANQLSRAVTALGPTRNQLIAKGMIWSPSHGDTAFTAPLFEEFMHRIMPGKDWKQ
;
A
#
# COMPACT_ATOMS: atom_id res chain seq x y z
N MET A 1 0.03 6.18 -28.00
CA MET A 1 0.25 6.85 -26.70
C MET A 1 0.78 5.92 -25.61
N GLN A 2 0.55 4.60 -25.64
CA GLN A 2 0.93 3.66 -24.57
C GLN A 2 2.44 3.55 -24.27
N LEU A 3 3.31 3.67 -25.25
CA LEU A 3 4.77 3.46 -25.06
C LEU A 3 5.47 4.61 -24.32
N ALA A 4 4.99 5.84 -24.44
CA ALA A 4 5.63 7.02 -23.84
C ALA A 4 5.46 7.08 -22.32
N TRP A 5 4.27 6.72 -21.80
CA TRP A 5 4.04 6.66 -20.34
C TRP A 5 4.91 5.61 -19.66
N VAL A 6 5.03 4.42 -20.25
CA VAL A 6 5.84 3.31 -19.71
C VAL A 6 7.32 3.71 -19.63
N ALA A 7 7.84 4.46 -20.61
CA ALA A 7 9.21 4.94 -20.59
C ALA A 7 9.43 6.04 -19.53
N ALA A 8 8.56 7.04 -19.48
CA ALA A 8 8.66 8.15 -18.53
C ALA A 8 8.39 7.72 -17.08
N ALA A 9 7.39 6.86 -16.88
CA ALA A 9 7.08 6.27 -15.57
C ALA A 9 8.15 5.26 -15.13
N GLY A 10 8.71 4.51 -16.07
CA GLY A 10 9.78 3.54 -15.81
C GLY A 10 11.07 4.20 -15.33
N GLU A 11 11.46 5.32 -15.90
CA GLU A 11 12.65 6.08 -15.47
C GLU A 11 12.42 6.71 -14.10
N PHE A 12 11.24 7.30 -13.85
CA PHE A 12 10.87 7.85 -12.55
C PHE A 12 10.75 6.75 -11.49
N ALA A 13 10.15 5.61 -11.83
CA ALA A 13 10.07 4.45 -10.95
C ALA A 13 11.45 3.85 -10.66
N ARG A 14 12.37 3.81 -11.61
CA ARG A 14 13.77 3.40 -11.39
C ARG A 14 14.51 4.37 -10.46
N GLN A 15 14.36 5.67 -10.65
CA GLN A 15 14.96 6.68 -9.78
C GLN A 15 14.36 6.63 -8.37
N LEU A 16 13.06 6.35 -8.26
CA LEU A 16 12.38 6.17 -6.98
C LEU A 16 12.77 4.83 -6.33
N ALA A 17 12.82 3.74 -7.08
CA ALA A 17 13.23 2.41 -6.59
C ALA A 17 14.68 2.35 -6.15
N LEU A 18 15.57 3.13 -6.79
CA LEU A 18 16.97 3.29 -6.34
C LEU A 18 17.07 4.07 -5.02
N ARG A 19 16.06 4.89 -4.69
CA ARG A 19 15.93 5.59 -3.40
C ARG A 19 15.07 4.84 -2.38
N LEU A 20 14.21 3.92 -2.85
CA LEU A 20 13.31 3.11 -2.03
C LEU A 20 13.93 1.71 -1.83
N ARG A 21 14.98 1.60 -1.05
CA ARG A 21 15.26 0.32 -0.39
C ARG A 21 14.05 0.00 0.49
N PRO A 22 13.59 -1.28 0.53
CA PRO A 22 12.48 -1.64 1.41
C PRO A 22 12.78 -1.13 2.81
N ALA A 23 11.86 -0.36 3.37
CA ALA A 23 11.97 0.15 4.72
C ALA A 23 12.25 -1.02 5.66
N ALA A 24 13.34 -0.95 6.39
CA ALA A 24 13.51 -1.79 7.55
C ALA A 24 12.32 -1.49 8.50
N PRO A 25 11.75 -2.50 9.16
CA PRO A 25 10.66 -2.28 10.09
C PRO A 25 11.05 -1.21 11.11
N PRO A 26 10.12 -0.35 11.54
CA PRO A 26 10.40 0.73 12.48
C PRO A 26 11.11 0.20 13.72
N ALA A 27 11.98 0.99 14.28
CA ALA A 27 12.94 0.65 15.35
C ALA A 27 12.34 0.02 16.64
N ALA A 28 11.01 -0.01 16.78
CA ALA A 28 10.32 -0.56 17.94
C ALA A 28 10.39 -2.10 18.09
N SER A 29 10.86 -2.84 17.08
CA SER A 29 10.99 -4.32 17.17
C SER A 29 12.43 -4.81 17.38
N ARG A 30 13.39 -3.91 17.63
CA ARG A 30 14.77 -4.29 17.84
C ARG A 30 15.02 -4.67 19.30
N SER A 31 14.73 -5.92 19.61
CA SER A 31 15.32 -6.56 20.79
C SER A 31 16.83 -6.63 20.59
N ALA A 32 17.54 -6.05 21.54
CA ALA A 32 18.96 -5.93 21.62
C ALA A 32 19.75 -7.20 21.23
N LYS A 33 20.37 -7.17 20.04
CA LYS A 33 21.72 -7.71 19.84
C LYS A 33 22.43 -6.82 18.84
N THR A 34 23.23 -5.97 19.40
CA THR A 34 24.16 -5.00 18.86
C THR A 34 24.90 -5.50 17.63
N ASN A 35 24.62 -4.91 16.47
CA ASN A 35 25.60 -4.86 15.40
C ASN A 35 26.08 -3.42 15.25
N SER A 36 27.39 -3.22 15.35
CA SER A 36 28.08 -1.93 15.22
C SER A 36 27.74 -1.18 13.92
N ALA A 37 27.17 -1.86 12.94
CA ALA A 37 26.68 -1.29 11.69
C ALA A 37 25.52 -0.29 11.88
N GLU A 38 24.69 -0.41 12.92
CA GLU A 38 23.58 0.51 13.18
C GLU A 38 24.04 1.94 13.51
N ARG A 39 25.28 2.11 13.95
CA ARG A 39 25.88 3.42 14.26
C ARG A 39 26.48 4.12 13.03
N LEU A 40 26.62 3.40 11.93
CA LEU A 40 27.27 3.88 10.71
C LEU A 40 26.28 4.27 9.61
N PHE A 41 25.00 3.94 9.76
CA PHE A 41 23.98 4.19 8.75
C PHE A 41 22.83 4.99 9.36
N ASP A 42 22.47 6.08 8.66
CA ASP A 42 21.22 6.79 8.90
C ASP A 42 20.11 5.98 8.19
N PHE A 43 19.05 5.65 8.94
CA PHE A 43 17.90 4.91 8.42
C PHE A 43 16.71 5.88 8.32
N PRO A 44 16.58 6.66 7.22
CA PRO A 44 15.46 7.57 7.07
C PRO A 44 14.15 6.79 7.02
N ASP A 45 13.14 7.31 7.69
CA ASP A 45 11.78 6.77 7.63
C ASP A 45 11.16 7.12 6.26
N ILE A 46 10.88 6.10 5.45
CA ILE A 46 10.31 6.27 4.11
C ILE A 46 8.83 5.93 4.19
N GLY A 47 8.02 6.98 4.26
CA GLY A 47 6.56 6.89 4.25
C GLY A 47 5.93 7.22 2.89
N PRO A 48 4.59 7.35 2.85
CA PRO A 48 3.88 7.82 1.67
C PRO A 48 4.31 9.24 1.31
N LEU A 49 4.22 9.57 0.01
CA LEU A 49 4.53 10.91 -0.46
C LEU A 49 3.52 11.93 0.10
N PRO A 50 3.97 13.09 0.59
CA PRO A 50 3.06 14.15 0.96
C PRO A 50 2.26 14.63 -0.26
N PRO A 51 1.03 15.15 -0.08
CA PRO A 51 0.12 15.46 -1.18
C PRO A 51 0.72 16.30 -2.33
N PRO A 52 1.54 17.33 -2.09
CA PRO A 52 2.16 18.07 -3.18
C PRO A 52 3.14 17.24 -4.02
N ALA A 53 3.94 16.38 -3.37
CA ALA A 53 4.88 15.50 -4.04
C ALA A 53 4.15 14.37 -4.80
N ALA A 54 3.08 13.81 -4.22
CA ALA A 54 2.23 12.82 -4.86
C ALA A 54 1.56 13.37 -6.13
N ARG A 55 1.03 14.61 -6.09
CA ARG A 55 0.50 15.30 -7.28
C ARG A 55 1.56 15.48 -8.35
N THR A 56 2.75 15.93 -7.96
CA THR A 56 3.88 16.14 -8.88
C THR A 56 4.32 14.83 -9.53
N ALA A 57 4.29 13.71 -8.81
CA ALA A 57 4.66 12.39 -9.31
C ALA A 57 3.78 11.92 -10.47
N ILE A 58 2.53 12.41 -10.56
CA ILE A 58 1.60 12.13 -11.66
C ILE A 58 1.66 13.25 -12.72
N ALA A 59 1.58 14.51 -12.29
CA ALA A 59 1.44 15.63 -13.22
C ALA A 59 2.72 15.87 -14.05
N LYS A 60 3.91 15.67 -13.48
CA LYS A 60 5.18 15.94 -14.17
C LYS A 60 5.42 15.02 -15.38
N PRO A 61 5.26 13.68 -15.28
CA PRO A 61 5.36 12.79 -16.44
C PRO A 61 4.31 13.09 -17.51
N ALA A 62 3.06 13.34 -17.12
CA ALA A 62 1.99 13.68 -18.06
C ALA A 62 2.31 14.98 -18.82
N LYS A 63 2.78 16.01 -18.12
CA LYS A 63 3.19 17.28 -18.74
C LYS A 63 4.34 17.13 -19.71
N ALA A 64 5.29 16.23 -19.45
CA ALA A 64 6.41 15.97 -20.36
C ALA A 64 5.94 15.45 -21.71
N GLU A 65 4.82 14.71 -21.72
CA GLU A 65 4.16 14.22 -22.93
C GLU A 65 3.06 15.17 -23.47
N GLY A 66 3.03 16.43 -23.01
CA GLY A 66 2.06 17.45 -23.46
C GLY A 66 0.65 17.26 -22.93
N VAL A 67 0.43 16.35 -21.97
CA VAL A 67 -0.88 16.05 -21.38
C VAL A 67 -1.03 16.74 -20.02
N LYS A 68 -2.20 17.30 -19.78
CA LYS A 68 -2.59 17.85 -18.47
C LYS A 68 -3.46 16.84 -17.71
N VAL A 69 -3.41 16.89 -16.39
CA VAL A 69 -4.35 16.17 -15.51
C VAL A 69 -5.10 17.22 -14.69
N SER A 70 -6.41 17.07 -14.57
CA SER A 70 -7.24 18.01 -13.80
C SER A 70 -6.89 17.96 -12.30
N GLU A 71 -7.06 19.08 -11.60
CA GLU A 71 -6.78 19.16 -10.16
C GLU A 71 -7.65 18.18 -9.35
N ASP A 72 -8.93 18.03 -9.73
CA ASP A 72 -9.85 17.08 -9.09
C ASP A 72 -9.42 15.62 -9.34
N GLY A 73 -8.97 15.30 -10.56
CA GLY A 73 -8.42 13.99 -10.89
C GLY A 73 -7.17 13.69 -10.09
N LEU A 74 -6.21 14.63 -10.00
CA LEU A 74 -5.02 14.49 -9.15
C LEU A 74 -5.39 14.30 -7.69
N GLY A 75 -6.35 15.11 -7.19
CA GLY A 75 -6.85 14.99 -5.83
C GLY A 75 -7.48 13.64 -5.54
N HIS A 76 -8.25 13.09 -6.48
CA HIS A 76 -8.86 11.77 -6.36
C HIS A 76 -7.79 10.66 -6.26
N ILE A 77 -6.81 10.65 -7.17
CA ILE A 77 -5.73 9.66 -7.17
C ILE A 77 -4.96 9.72 -5.85
N VAL A 78 -4.57 10.92 -5.38
CA VAL A 78 -3.80 11.07 -4.14
C VAL A 78 -4.59 10.56 -2.93
N ARG A 79 -5.89 10.86 -2.84
CA ARG A 79 -6.73 10.34 -1.75
C ARG A 79 -6.85 8.82 -1.79
N LYS A 80 -7.12 8.23 -2.97
CA LYS A 80 -7.28 6.78 -3.14
C LYS A 80 -6.01 6.00 -2.83
N THR A 81 -4.87 6.52 -3.23
CA THR A 81 -3.57 5.85 -3.06
C THR A 81 -2.90 6.12 -1.72
N GLY A 82 -3.42 7.08 -0.94
CA GLY A 82 -2.77 7.54 0.30
C GLY A 82 -1.35 8.06 0.07
N GLY A 83 -1.00 8.48 -1.16
CA GLY A 83 0.36 8.90 -1.51
C GLY A 83 1.37 7.75 -1.67
N TYR A 84 0.91 6.49 -1.66
CA TYR A 84 1.80 5.33 -1.81
C TYR A 84 2.39 5.30 -3.24
N PRO A 85 3.73 5.39 -3.40
CA PRO A 85 4.35 5.67 -4.71
C PRO A 85 3.98 4.68 -5.80
N TYR A 86 3.98 3.37 -5.50
CA TYR A 86 3.63 2.34 -6.47
C TYR A 86 2.16 2.48 -6.93
N PHE A 87 1.25 2.77 -6.01
CA PHE A 87 -0.17 2.94 -6.34
C PHE A 87 -0.43 4.20 -7.15
N LEU A 88 0.30 5.29 -6.87
CA LEU A 88 0.25 6.50 -7.69
C LEU A 88 0.59 6.19 -9.17
N GLN A 89 1.60 5.36 -9.40
CA GLN A 89 2.01 4.97 -10.76
C GLN A 89 0.93 4.10 -11.44
N GLU A 90 0.37 3.12 -10.72
CA GLU A 90 -0.71 2.29 -11.28
C GLU A 90 -1.93 3.12 -11.63
N TRP A 91 -2.40 4.02 -10.75
CA TRP A 91 -3.51 4.92 -11.08
C TRP A 91 -3.20 5.86 -12.22
N GLY A 92 -1.99 6.44 -12.24
CA GLY A 92 -1.53 7.32 -13.31
C GLY A 92 -1.54 6.63 -14.67
N LYS A 93 -1.01 5.39 -14.72
CA LYS A 93 -1.01 4.55 -15.93
C LYS A 93 -2.45 4.27 -16.43
N HIS A 94 -3.32 3.79 -15.56
CA HIS A 94 -4.67 3.42 -15.95
C HIS A 94 -5.51 4.65 -16.33
N ALA A 95 -5.34 5.79 -15.65
CA ALA A 95 -5.98 7.05 -16.03
C ALA A 95 -5.50 7.55 -17.41
N TRP A 96 -4.21 7.40 -17.70
CA TRP A 96 -3.64 7.71 -19.00
C TRP A 96 -4.19 6.83 -20.12
N ASP A 97 -4.30 5.52 -19.87
CA ASP A 97 -4.80 4.55 -20.84
C ASP A 97 -6.31 4.72 -21.11
N THR A 98 -7.06 5.23 -20.12
CA THR A 98 -8.50 5.43 -20.19
C THR A 98 -8.86 6.74 -20.87
N ALA A 99 -8.10 7.81 -20.64
CA ALA A 99 -8.41 9.13 -21.19
C ALA A 99 -8.24 9.18 -22.71
N SER A 100 -9.24 9.70 -23.40
CA SER A 100 -9.22 9.87 -24.86
C SER A 100 -8.55 11.16 -25.33
N LYS A 101 -8.45 12.16 -24.45
CA LYS A 101 -7.91 13.51 -24.74
C LYS A 101 -7.34 14.18 -23.49
N SER A 102 -6.58 15.25 -23.72
CA SER A 102 -6.13 16.15 -22.64
C SER A 102 -7.19 17.26 -22.40
N PRO A 103 -7.44 17.65 -21.15
CA PRO A 103 -6.86 17.08 -19.92
C PRO A 103 -7.47 15.73 -19.55
N ILE A 104 -6.72 14.90 -18.81
CA ILE A 104 -7.26 13.73 -18.10
C ILE A 104 -8.18 14.28 -17.00
N THR A 105 -9.45 13.92 -17.03
CA THR A 105 -10.48 14.46 -16.14
C THR A 105 -10.69 13.57 -14.90
N LEU A 106 -11.46 14.05 -13.93
CA LEU A 106 -11.91 13.24 -12.80
C LEU A 106 -12.69 12.01 -13.28
N ALA A 107 -13.56 12.17 -14.27
CA ALA A 107 -14.37 11.07 -14.82
C ALA A 107 -13.47 9.97 -15.44
N ASP A 108 -12.41 10.35 -16.15
CA ASP A 108 -11.42 9.38 -16.68
C ASP A 108 -10.74 8.61 -15.55
N VAL A 109 -10.35 9.31 -14.47
CA VAL A 109 -9.72 8.70 -13.29
C VAL A 109 -10.68 7.76 -12.56
N GLU A 110 -11.93 8.14 -12.38
CA GLU A 110 -12.95 7.29 -11.76
C GLU A 110 -13.22 6.03 -12.58
N LEU A 111 -13.32 6.17 -13.90
CA LEU A 111 -13.47 5.04 -14.81
C LEU A 111 -12.25 4.10 -14.77
N ALA A 112 -11.06 4.66 -14.70
CA ALA A 112 -9.81 3.90 -14.60
C ALA A 112 -9.62 3.16 -13.27
N SER A 113 -10.31 3.60 -12.21
CA SER A 113 -10.07 3.09 -10.84
C SER A 113 -10.31 1.59 -10.70
N ALA A 114 -11.32 1.04 -11.38
CA ALA A 114 -11.61 -0.40 -11.34
C ALA A 114 -10.43 -1.22 -11.91
N SER A 115 -9.88 -0.78 -13.05
CA SER A 115 -8.72 -1.43 -13.69
C SER A 115 -7.45 -1.28 -12.85
N ALA A 116 -7.23 -0.12 -12.24
CA ALA A 116 -6.10 0.11 -11.35
C ALA A 116 -6.15 -0.81 -10.11
N VAL A 117 -7.34 -0.94 -9.50
CA VAL A 117 -7.53 -1.85 -8.35
C VAL A 117 -7.31 -3.31 -8.77
N ALA A 118 -7.87 -3.75 -9.91
CA ALA A 118 -7.67 -5.10 -10.40
C ALA A 118 -6.18 -5.42 -10.66
N ALA A 119 -5.44 -4.47 -11.25
CA ALA A 119 -4.01 -4.62 -11.48
C ALA A 119 -3.22 -4.74 -10.16
N LEU A 120 -3.58 -3.94 -9.14
CA LEU A 120 -2.97 -4.04 -7.81
C LEU A 120 -3.32 -5.35 -7.11
N ASP A 121 -4.57 -5.83 -7.25
CA ASP A 121 -4.98 -7.09 -6.67
C ASP A 121 -4.12 -8.25 -7.20
N GLU A 122 -3.83 -8.28 -8.49
CA GLU A 122 -3.01 -9.34 -9.10
C GLU A 122 -1.50 -9.17 -8.84
N SER A 123 -0.96 -7.98 -9.05
CA SER A 123 0.49 -7.76 -9.07
C SER A 123 1.08 -7.48 -7.69
N PHE A 124 0.31 -6.83 -6.79
CA PHE A 124 0.82 -6.38 -5.50
C PHE A 124 0.25 -7.16 -4.32
N PHE A 125 -1.07 -7.30 -4.23
CA PHE A 125 -1.71 -7.88 -3.05
C PHE A 125 -1.71 -9.41 -3.07
N ARG A 126 -2.09 -10.03 -4.18
CA ARG A 126 -2.16 -11.50 -4.30
C ARG A 126 -0.80 -12.16 -4.06
N VAL A 127 0.26 -11.63 -4.65
CA VAL A 127 1.63 -12.16 -4.48
C VAL A 127 2.06 -12.18 -3.01
N ARG A 128 1.62 -11.20 -2.22
CA ARG A 128 1.87 -11.16 -0.77
C ARG A 128 0.96 -12.09 0.00
N PHE A 129 -0.32 -12.10 -0.34
CA PHE A 129 -1.35 -12.93 0.28
C PHE A 129 -1.06 -14.43 0.14
N ASP A 130 -0.58 -14.88 -1.01
CA ASP A 130 -0.31 -16.29 -1.28
C ASP A 130 0.83 -16.87 -0.43
N ARG A 131 1.71 -16.02 0.10
CA ARG A 131 2.79 -16.40 1.03
C ARG A 131 2.34 -16.54 2.48
N LEU A 132 1.07 -16.29 2.76
CA LEU A 132 0.52 -16.30 4.12
C LEU A 132 -0.05 -17.67 4.47
N THR A 133 0.17 -18.06 5.73
CA THR A 133 -0.50 -19.23 6.32
C THR A 133 -2.01 -18.97 6.51
N PRO A 134 -2.84 -20.01 6.65
CA PRO A 134 -4.27 -19.82 6.89
C PRO A 134 -4.58 -18.92 8.09
N LEU A 135 -3.84 -19.06 9.19
CA LEU A 135 -4.05 -18.21 10.39
C LEU A 135 -3.64 -16.75 10.16
N GLU A 136 -2.56 -16.52 9.41
CA GLU A 136 -2.15 -15.16 9.03
C GLU A 136 -3.20 -14.48 8.15
N LYS A 137 -3.79 -15.21 7.19
CA LYS A 137 -4.89 -14.72 6.35
C LYS A 137 -6.11 -14.34 7.19
N LYS A 138 -6.51 -15.21 8.13
CA LYS A 138 -7.60 -14.94 9.08
C LYS A 138 -7.29 -13.71 9.95
N TYR A 139 -6.04 -13.56 10.40
CA TYR A 139 -5.63 -12.39 11.20
C TYR A 139 -5.80 -11.08 10.43
N LEU A 140 -5.31 -11.02 9.19
CA LEU A 140 -5.46 -9.82 8.35
C LEU A 140 -6.92 -9.57 7.97
N ARG A 141 -7.70 -10.63 7.75
CA ARG A 141 -9.14 -10.49 7.47
C ARG A 141 -9.91 -9.98 8.70
N ALA A 142 -9.52 -10.40 9.90
CA ALA A 142 -10.08 -9.87 11.15
C ALA A 142 -9.74 -8.38 11.35
N MET A 143 -8.53 -7.97 11.00
CA MET A 143 -8.17 -6.54 10.97
C MET A 143 -9.04 -5.75 10.00
N ALA A 144 -9.28 -6.28 8.79
CA ALA A 144 -10.11 -5.63 7.79
C ALA A 144 -11.57 -5.45 8.25
N GLU A 145 -12.11 -6.36 9.08
CA GLU A 145 -13.44 -6.21 9.66
C GLU A 145 -13.56 -5.03 10.64
N LEU A 146 -12.46 -4.61 11.23
CA LEU A 146 -12.42 -3.48 12.16
C LEU A 146 -12.36 -2.13 11.43
N GLY A 147 -12.19 -2.13 10.10
CA GLY A 147 -12.11 -0.93 9.29
C GLY A 147 -10.70 -0.35 9.15
N PRO A 148 -10.58 0.87 8.60
CA PRO A 148 -9.30 1.53 8.41
C PRO A 148 -8.71 2.02 9.74
N GLY A 149 -7.41 1.91 9.87
CA GLY A 149 -6.67 2.50 10.97
C GLY A 149 -5.87 1.50 11.79
N PRO A 150 -5.15 1.96 12.82
CA PRO A 150 -4.54 1.08 13.81
C PRO A 150 -5.60 0.41 14.69
N HIS A 151 -5.43 -0.88 14.94
CA HIS A 151 -6.33 -1.67 15.78
C HIS A 151 -5.59 -2.26 16.97
N ARG A 152 -6.24 -2.31 18.12
CA ARG A 152 -5.72 -2.99 19.29
C ARG A 152 -5.62 -4.49 19.05
N SER A 153 -4.54 -5.11 19.51
CA SER A 153 -4.37 -6.57 19.43
C SER A 153 -5.52 -7.33 20.12
N GLY A 154 -6.14 -6.74 21.16
CA GLY A 154 -7.32 -7.29 21.81
C GLY A 154 -8.54 -7.35 20.90
N ASP A 155 -8.79 -6.29 20.12
CA ASP A 155 -9.95 -6.24 19.22
C ASP A 155 -9.82 -7.25 18.08
N ILE A 156 -8.61 -7.42 17.55
CA ILE A 156 -8.31 -8.44 16.54
C ILE A 156 -8.51 -9.85 17.11
N ALA A 157 -8.06 -10.06 18.36
CA ALA A 157 -8.21 -11.34 19.06
C ALA A 157 -9.70 -11.67 19.30
N ASN A 158 -10.51 -10.68 19.65
CA ASN A 158 -11.96 -10.82 19.83
C ASN A 158 -12.64 -11.22 18.52
N GLN A 159 -12.26 -10.62 17.37
CA GLN A 159 -12.79 -11.02 16.05
C GLN A 159 -12.49 -12.47 15.71
N LEU A 160 -11.36 -12.99 16.17
CA LEU A 160 -10.92 -14.37 15.94
C LEU A 160 -11.38 -15.34 17.03
N SER A 161 -12.04 -14.87 18.09
CA SER A 161 -12.40 -15.66 19.26
C SER A 161 -11.20 -16.41 19.85
N ARG A 162 -10.05 -15.73 19.95
CA ARG A 162 -8.79 -16.28 20.46
C ARG A 162 -8.19 -15.39 21.56
N ALA A 163 -7.35 -15.99 22.39
CA ALA A 163 -6.58 -15.22 23.36
C ALA A 163 -5.50 -14.37 22.62
N VAL A 164 -5.28 -13.15 23.08
CA VAL A 164 -4.24 -12.23 22.51
C VAL A 164 -2.87 -12.90 22.53
N THR A 165 -2.53 -13.57 23.60
CA THR A 165 -1.24 -14.29 23.76
C THR A 165 -1.03 -15.38 22.72
N ALA A 166 -2.08 -16.06 22.30
CA ALA A 166 -2.02 -17.10 21.28
C ALA A 166 -1.77 -16.53 19.86
N LEU A 167 -2.07 -15.25 19.63
CA LEU A 167 -1.86 -14.56 18.35
C LEU A 167 -0.53 -13.81 18.26
N GLY A 168 0.21 -13.70 19.35
CA GLY A 168 1.51 -13.02 19.39
C GLY A 168 2.50 -13.51 18.33
N PRO A 169 2.75 -14.83 18.20
CA PRO A 169 3.62 -15.37 17.16
C PRO A 169 3.16 -15.03 15.74
N THR A 170 1.85 -15.13 15.46
CA THR A 170 1.26 -14.77 14.15
C THR A 170 1.47 -13.30 13.82
N ARG A 171 1.21 -12.41 14.79
CA ARG A 171 1.45 -10.98 14.64
C ARG A 171 2.93 -10.68 14.32
N ASN A 172 3.85 -11.30 15.04
CA ASN A 172 5.28 -11.09 14.81
C ASN A 172 5.72 -11.57 13.42
N GLN A 173 5.19 -12.70 12.95
CA GLN A 173 5.45 -13.19 11.59
C GLN A 173 4.89 -12.25 10.52
N LEU A 174 3.70 -11.70 10.71
CA LEU A 174 3.12 -10.72 9.80
C LEU A 174 3.93 -9.42 9.75
N ILE A 175 4.47 -8.97 10.88
CA ILE A 175 5.40 -7.84 10.93
C ILE A 175 6.70 -8.18 10.17
N ALA A 176 7.27 -9.35 10.41
CA ALA A 176 8.49 -9.80 9.71
C ALA A 176 8.29 -9.93 8.19
N LYS A 177 7.09 -10.31 7.75
CA LYS A 177 6.70 -10.35 6.33
C LYS A 177 6.35 -8.97 5.74
N GLY A 178 6.36 -7.90 6.54
CA GLY A 178 6.03 -6.55 6.11
C GLY A 178 4.56 -6.34 5.75
N MET A 179 3.65 -7.17 6.27
CA MET A 179 2.21 -7.05 6.02
C MET A 179 1.54 -6.02 6.93
N ILE A 180 2.02 -5.96 8.15
CA ILE A 180 1.54 -5.05 9.20
C ILE A 180 2.73 -4.42 9.94
N TRP A 181 2.47 -3.35 10.63
CA TRP A 181 3.43 -2.70 11.53
C TRP A 181 2.76 -2.27 12.82
N SER A 182 3.53 -1.87 13.81
CA SER A 182 3.04 -1.42 15.12
C SER A 182 3.29 0.08 15.26
N PRO A 183 2.28 0.94 15.05
CA PRO A 183 2.43 2.39 15.22
C PRO A 183 2.65 2.78 16.68
N SER A 184 2.05 2.04 17.62
CA SER A 184 2.26 2.20 19.05
C SER A 184 2.15 0.86 19.77
N HIS A 185 2.47 0.84 21.08
CA HIS A 185 2.42 -0.38 21.88
C HIS A 185 1.01 -1.00 21.89
N GLY A 186 0.90 -2.25 21.46
CA GLY A 186 -0.35 -2.99 21.38
C GLY A 186 -1.20 -2.70 20.14
N ASP A 187 -0.85 -1.72 19.34
CA ASP A 187 -1.55 -1.38 18.11
C ASP A 187 -0.93 -2.08 16.89
N THR A 188 -1.75 -2.27 15.88
CA THR A 188 -1.39 -2.93 14.64
C THR A 188 -2.08 -2.23 13.47
N ALA A 189 -1.33 -1.91 12.41
CA ALA A 189 -1.85 -1.30 11.20
C ALA A 189 -1.30 -2.02 9.94
N PHE A 190 -2.04 -1.93 8.83
CA PHE A 190 -1.54 -2.40 7.54
C PHE A 190 -0.37 -1.53 7.05
N THR A 191 0.63 -2.13 6.41
CA THR A 191 1.76 -1.41 5.82
C THR A 191 1.42 -0.75 4.49
N ALA A 192 0.46 -1.29 3.76
CA ALA A 192 0.01 -0.76 2.48
C ALA A 192 -1.45 -0.33 2.55
N PRO A 193 -1.81 0.84 1.98
CA PRO A 193 -3.20 1.24 1.86
C PRO A 193 -3.98 0.26 0.97
N LEU A 194 -5.30 0.28 1.02
CA LEU A 194 -6.20 -0.57 0.23
C LEU A 194 -6.08 -2.09 0.50
N PHE A 195 -5.16 -2.53 1.37
CA PHE A 195 -5.04 -3.95 1.70
C PHE A 195 -6.29 -4.46 2.43
N GLU A 196 -6.91 -3.63 3.24
CA GLU A 196 -8.19 -3.90 3.88
C GLU A 196 -9.28 -4.20 2.84
N GLU A 197 -9.45 -3.33 1.84
CA GLU A 197 -10.41 -3.52 0.76
C GLU A 197 -10.11 -4.81 -0.04
N PHE A 198 -8.82 -5.11 -0.29
CA PHE A 198 -8.41 -6.36 -0.92
C PHE A 198 -8.82 -7.57 -0.08
N MET A 199 -8.63 -7.53 1.26
CA MET A 199 -9.03 -8.64 2.13
C MET A 199 -10.54 -8.92 2.05
N HIS A 200 -11.37 -7.89 1.93
CA HIS A 200 -12.81 -8.05 1.72
C HIS A 200 -13.15 -8.68 0.37
N ARG A 201 -12.40 -8.35 -0.69
CA ARG A 201 -12.61 -8.94 -2.02
C ARG A 201 -12.16 -10.41 -2.10
N ILE A 202 -10.99 -10.73 -1.53
CA ILE A 202 -10.40 -12.08 -1.64
C ILE A 202 -11.01 -13.08 -0.66
N MET A 203 -11.50 -12.62 0.49
CA MET A 203 -12.16 -13.43 1.52
C MET A 203 -13.53 -12.83 1.86
N PRO A 204 -14.51 -12.90 0.94
CA PRO A 204 -15.83 -12.30 1.16
C PRO A 204 -16.64 -13.05 2.24
N GLY A 205 -17.70 -12.38 2.70
CA GLY A 205 -18.63 -12.98 3.67
C GLY A 205 -18.02 -13.20 5.06
N LYS A 206 -18.56 -14.18 5.79
CA LYS A 206 -18.13 -14.52 7.16
C LYS A 206 -17.52 -15.91 7.29
N ASP A 207 -17.47 -16.70 6.21
CA ASP A 207 -16.99 -18.09 6.22
C ASP A 207 -15.49 -18.21 6.52
N TRP A 208 -14.74 -17.12 6.40
CA TRP A 208 -13.34 -17.05 6.74
C TRP A 208 -13.07 -17.29 8.25
N LYS A 209 -14.09 -17.20 9.11
CA LYS A 209 -13.98 -17.49 10.56
C LYS A 209 -13.90 -18.98 10.87
N GLN A 210 -14.38 -19.83 9.98
CA GLN A 210 -14.32 -21.30 10.11
C GLN A 210 -12.89 -21.78 9.73
#